data_da0aa07fc299b5994670b9ecd1343d43
#
_entry.id   da0aa07fc299b5994670b9ecd1343d43
#
_cell.length_a   1.000
_cell.length_b   1.000
_cell.length_c   1.000
_cell.angle_alpha   90.00
_cell.angle_beta   90.00
_cell.angle_gamma   90.00
#
_symmetry.space_group_name_H-M   'P 1'
#
loop_
_entity.id
_entity.type
_entity.pdbx_description
1 polymer ?
#
loop_
_entity_poly.entity_id
_entity_poly.type
_entity_poly.pdbx_seq_one_letter_code
_entity_poly.pdbx_strand_id
1 'polypeptide(L)'
;GVVPVVDAGIIRSDGRTVLGADDISGVAAILEALQVVTESKLAHRPVEVVLTVQEETGLNGSKNLDYGELRARMGVALDASGPFGAIIIAAPSHNMMSAVVHGKAAHAGVAPENGISAIRVAAEAIVKMPLGRIDAETTANIGIIRGGTATNIIPDRVEVEGEIRSRDERKLRQHTLMITEALEQTARQHGTEAKVRAERAYNGFTLTEEDEIVRLAMKAIEAVGITPRLEASGGGSDINIFNAHGIACTNLSTGMMHAHTTEEWIAVEDIVNCARAVLELIR
;
A
#
# COMPACT_ATOMS: atom_id res chain seq x y z
N GLY A 1 -12.64 -11.53 -19.18
CA GLY A 1 -11.26 -11.83 -18.82
C GLY A 1 -10.31 -10.85 -19.47
N VAL A 2 -9.08 -10.82 -19.03
CA VAL A 2 -8.02 -10.00 -19.62
C VAL A 2 -7.71 -10.50 -21.02
N VAL A 3 -7.61 -9.58 -21.97
CA VAL A 3 -7.14 -9.87 -23.33
C VAL A 3 -5.76 -9.23 -23.49
N PRO A 4 -4.67 -10.02 -23.44
CA PRO A 4 -3.33 -9.47 -23.54
C PRO A 4 -3.02 -9.06 -24.99
N VAL A 5 -2.32 -7.94 -25.12
CA VAL A 5 -1.80 -7.42 -26.40
C VAL A 5 -0.30 -7.25 -26.25
N VAL A 6 0.48 -7.84 -27.14
CA VAL A 6 1.94 -7.69 -27.20
C VAL A 6 2.29 -6.89 -28.45
N ASP A 7 2.90 -5.74 -28.25
CA ASP A 7 3.31 -4.85 -29.33
C ASP A 7 4.67 -4.22 -29.00
N ALA A 8 5.61 -4.29 -29.94
CA ALA A 8 6.96 -3.74 -29.81
C ALA A 8 7.69 -4.11 -28.49
N GLY A 9 7.46 -5.33 -27.97
CA GLY A 9 8.07 -5.79 -26.70
C GLY A 9 7.36 -5.30 -25.43
N ILE A 10 6.21 -4.64 -25.57
CA ILE A 10 5.36 -4.22 -24.45
C ILE A 10 4.13 -5.12 -24.36
N ILE A 11 3.81 -5.56 -23.15
CA ILE A 11 2.58 -6.30 -22.83
C ILE A 11 1.62 -5.33 -22.15
N ARG A 12 0.37 -5.30 -22.62
CA ARG A 12 -0.74 -4.52 -22.04
C ARG A 12 -2.06 -5.28 -22.18
N SER A 13 -3.10 -4.80 -21.53
CA SER A 13 -4.47 -5.25 -21.84
C SER A 13 -4.98 -4.56 -23.11
N ASP A 14 -6.14 -4.99 -23.61
CA ASP A 14 -6.84 -4.30 -24.68
C ASP A 14 -7.53 -2.97 -24.23
N GLY A 15 -7.25 -2.51 -23.02
CA GLY A 15 -7.75 -1.26 -22.44
C GLY A 15 -9.12 -1.38 -21.76
N ARG A 16 -9.75 -2.56 -21.75
CA ARG A 16 -11.04 -2.78 -21.08
C ARG A 16 -10.91 -3.22 -19.63
N THR A 17 -9.75 -3.76 -19.26
CA THR A 17 -9.43 -4.24 -17.91
C THR A 17 -8.03 -3.80 -17.54
N VAL A 18 -7.67 -3.90 -16.26
CA VAL A 18 -6.27 -3.93 -15.84
C VAL A 18 -5.58 -5.11 -16.51
N LEU A 19 -4.26 -5.05 -16.68
CA LEU A 19 -3.47 -6.15 -17.21
C LEU A 19 -3.31 -7.28 -16.17
N GLY A 20 -3.07 -6.90 -14.91
CA GLY A 20 -2.69 -7.80 -13.83
C GLY A 20 -1.19 -8.13 -13.84
N ALA A 21 -0.35 -7.24 -14.41
CA ALA A 21 1.09 -7.35 -14.23
C ALA A 21 1.47 -7.26 -12.74
N ASP A 22 0.70 -6.51 -12.00
CA ASP A 22 0.61 -6.48 -10.54
C ASP A 22 -0.33 -7.61 -10.05
N ASP A 23 0.15 -8.75 -9.46
CA ASP A 23 1.59 -9.08 -9.43
C ASP A 23 1.90 -10.43 -10.14
N ILE A 24 1.24 -10.69 -11.25
CA ILE A 24 1.54 -11.89 -12.06
C ILE A 24 2.95 -11.83 -12.65
N SER A 25 3.53 -10.62 -12.83
CA SER A 25 4.89 -10.46 -13.31
C SER A 25 5.92 -11.03 -12.32
N GLY A 26 5.76 -10.75 -11.02
CA GLY A 26 6.61 -11.32 -9.98
C GLY A 26 6.44 -12.83 -9.85
N VAL A 27 5.19 -13.32 -9.88
CA VAL A 27 4.90 -14.76 -9.86
C VAL A 27 5.57 -15.46 -11.06
N ALA A 28 5.45 -14.90 -12.26
CA ALA A 28 6.08 -15.47 -13.46
C ALA A 28 7.60 -15.51 -13.35
N ALA A 29 8.23 -14.44 -12.86
CA ALA A 29 9.68 -14.38 -12.67
C ALA A 29 10.18 -15.43 -11.66
N ILE A 30 9.46 -15.64 -10.55
CA ILE A 30 9.78 -16.67 -9.55
C ILE A 30 9.69 -18.08 -10.17
N LEU A 31 8.58 -18.38 -10.84
CA LEU A 31 8.35 -19.70 -11.42
C LEU A 31 9.37 -20.02 -12.52
N GLU A 32 9.70 -19.07 -13.37
CA GLU A 32 10.74 -19.22 -14.41
C GLU A 32 12.11 -19.50 -13.79
N ALA A 33 12.52 -18.74 -12.77
CA ALA A 33 13.80 -18.96 -12.10
C ALA A 33 13.87 -20.36 -11.46
N LEU A 34 12.81 -20.84 -10.83
CA LEU A 34 12.73 -22.17 -10.25
C LEU A 34 12.77 -23.26 -11.33
N GLN A 35 12.09 -23.05 -12.46
CA GLN A 35 12.14 -23.99 -13.59
C GLN A 35 13.57 -24.10 -14.12
N VAL A 36 14.26 -22.98 -14.37
CA VAL A 36 15.65 -22.97 -14.85
C VAL A 36 16.57 -23.71 -13.89
N VAL A 37 16.47 -23.45 -12.58
CA VAL A 37 17.27 -24.15 -11.56
C VAL A 37 17.06 -25.65 -11.60
N THR A 38 15.79 -26.09 -11.69
CA THR A 38 15.41 -27.49 -11.66
C THR A 38 15.85 -28.23 -12.92
N GLU A 39 15.57 -27.68 -14.10
CA GLU A 39 15.90 -28.28 -15.40
C GLU A 39 17.40 -28.32 -15.64
N SER A 40 18.10 -27.23 -15.32
CA SER A 40 19.55 -27.14 -15.52
C SER A 40 20.36 -27.71 -14.35
N LYS A 41 19.71 -28.16 -13.29
CA LYS A 41 20.35 -28.72 -12.07
C LYS A 41 21.42 -27.79 -11.50
N LEU A 42 21.11 -26.49 -11.46
CA LEU A 42 22.01 -25.50 -10.94
C LEU A 42 22.14 -25.62 -9.42
N ALA A 43 23.35 -25.39 -8.91
CA ALA A 43 23.55 -25.24 -7.47
C ALA A 43 22.83 -23.96 -7.00
N HIS A 44 22.07 -24.07 -5.92
CA HIS A 44 21.31 -22.97 -5.36
C HIS A 44 21.24 -23.06 -3.84
N ARG A 45 20.94 -21.95 -3.18
CA ARG A 45 20.62 -21.89 -1.75
C ARG A 45 19.27 -22.56 -1.48
N PRO A 46 18.98 -22.99 -0.24
CA PRO A 46 17.60 -23.31 0.15
C PRO A 46 16.67 -22.12 -0.10
N VAL A 47 15.57 -22.37 -0.78
CA VAL A 47 14.58 -21.36 -1.15
C VAL A 47 13.20 -21.76 -0.64
N GLU A 48 12.50 -20.83 -0.06
CA GLU A 48 11.08 -20.94 0.28
C GLU A 48 10.33 -19.91 -0.57
N VAL A 49 9.32 -20.37 -1.31
CA VAL A 49 8.46 -19.50 -2.11
C VAL A 49 7.15 -19.32 -1.38
N VAL A 50 6.77 -18.08 -1.18
CA VAL A 50 5.52 -17.70 -0.53
C VAL A 50 4.68 -16.91 -1.53
N LEU A 51 3.52 -17.43 -1.88
CA LEU A 51 2.51 -16.76 -2.69
C LEU A 51 1.33 -16.41 -1.78
N THR A 52 1.20 -15.14 -1.47
CA THR A 52 0.13 -14.65 -0.60
C THR A 52 -1.14 -14.38 -1.38
N VAL A 53 -2.24 -14.20 -0.68
CA VAL A 53 -3.54 -13.85 -1.24
C VAL A 53 -4.03 -12.54 -0.62
N GLN A 54 -4.86 -11.80 -1.35
CA GLN A 54 -5.51 -10.58 -0.84
C GLN A 54 -4.49 -9.53 -0.33
N GLU A 55 -3.40 -9.33 -1.05
CA GLU A 55 -2.47 -8.24 -0.78
C GLU A 55 -3.20 -6.90 -0.86
N GLU A 56 -3.87 -6.63 -1.97
CA GLU A 56 -4.59 -5.40 -2.35
C GLU A 56 -5.75 -5.02 -1.40
N THR A 57 -6.26 -5.98 -0.66
CA THR A 57 -7.38 -5.78 0.27
C THR A 57 -6.94 -5.72 1.72
N GLY A 58 -5.69 -5.35 1.96
CA GLY A 58 -5.16 -5.07 3.29
C GLY A 58 -4.16 -6.07 3.83
N LEU A 59 -3.35 -6.70 2.97
CA LEU A 59 -2.27 -7.62 3.33
C LEU A 59 -2.77 -8.85 4.11
N ASN A 60 -3.95 -9.36 3.73
CA ASN A 60 -4.60 -10.40 4.53
C ASN A 60 -3.85 -11.73 4.50
N GLY A 61 -3.26 -12.09 3.36
CA GLY A 61 -2.46 -13.31 3.22
C GLY A 61 -1.25 -13.29 4.16
N SER A 62 -0.44 -12.27 4.09
CA SER A 62 0.75 -12.14 4.93
C SER A 62 0.42 -11.99 6.42
N LYS A 63 -0.66 -11.28 6.78
CA LYS A 63 -1.12 -11.15 8.16
C LYS A 63 -1.55 -12.46 8.81
N ASN A 64 -2.03 -13.41 8.00
CA ASN A 64 -2.53 -14.70 8.48
C ASN A 64 -1.59 -15.88 8.15
N LEU A 65 -0.40 -15.61 7.62
CA LEU A 65 0.61 -16.63 7.35
C LEU A 65 1.13 -17.21 8.66
N ASP A 66 1.34 -18.52 8.70
CA ASP A 66 2.05 -19.16 9.81
C ASP A 66 3.56 -18.96 9.66
N TYR A 67 4.06 -17.92 10.30
CA TYR A 67 5.50 -17.58 10.29
C TYR A 67 6.38 -18.65 10.98
N GLY A 68 5.80 -19.55 11.77
CA GLY A 68 6.49 -20.69 12.39
C GLY A 68 6.95 -21.73 11.37
N GLU A 69 6.28 -21.84 10.24
CA GLU A 69 6.65 -22.73 9.15
C GLU A 69 7.83 -22.23 8.32
N LEU A 70 8.11 -20.91 8.35
CA LEU A 70 9.20 -20.31 7.58
C LEU A 70 10.54 -20.48 8.29
N ARG A 71 11.52 -20.96 7.56
CA ARG A 71 12.91 -21.11 8.00
C ARG A 71 13.78 -19.94 7.55
N ALA A 72 13.45 -19.34 6.41
CA ALA A 72 14.14 -18.17 5.87
C ALA A 72 14.12 -17.01 6.88
N ARG A 73 15.20 -16.25 6.94
CA ARG A 73 15.36 -15.06 7.80
C ARG A 73 15.46 -13.76 7.01
N MET A 74 15.52 -13.88 5.70
CA MET A 74 15.49 -12.76 4.76
C MET A 74 14.70 -13.16 3.52
N GLY A 75 14.19 -12.19 2.80
CA GLY A 75 13.39 -12.42 1.61
C GLY A 75 13.37 -11.24 0.65
N VAL A 76 12.89 -11.52 -0.54
CA VAL A 76 12.64 -10.52 -1.58
C VAL A 76 11.22 -10.72 -2.08
N ALA A 77 10.42 -9.65 -2.08
CA ALA A 77 9.19 -9.61 -2.84
C ALA A 77 9.44 -9.01 -4.23
N LEU A 78 8.57 -9.31 -5.18
CA LEU A 78 8.65 -8.83 -6.56
C LEU A 78 7.34 -8.10 -6.90
N ASP A 79 7.02 -7.06 -6.14
CA ASP A 79 5.71 -6.42 -6.11
C ASP A 79 5.82 -4.89 -6.08
N ALA A 80 6.95 -4.33 -6.55
CA ALA A 80 7.10 -2.89 -6.65
C ALA A 80 6.90 -2.42 -8.09
N SER A 81 6.12 -1.35 -8.25
CA SER A 81 5.91 -0.69 -9.54
C SER A 81 7.14 0.11 -9.96
N GLY A 82 7.20 0.43 -11.25
CA GLY A 82 8.25 1.25 -11.85
C GLY A 82 9.27 0.46 -12.64
N PRO A 83 10.19 1.13 -13.35
CA PRO A 83 11.21 0.48 -14.17
C PRO A 83 12.03 -0.51 -13.34
N PHE A 84 12.32 -1.69 -13.90
CA PHE A 84 13.13 -2.71 -13.23
C PHE A 84 14.45 -2.13 -12.70
N GLY A 85 14.86 -2.61 -11.51
CA GLY A 85 16.10 -2.18 -10.84
C GLY A 85 15.89 -1.31 -9.60
N ALA A 86 14.65 -0.94 -9.23
CA ALA A 86 14.38 -0.33 -7.95
C ALA A 86 14.32 -1.39 -6.82
N ILE A 87 14.90 -1.05 -5.68
CA ILE A 87 14.94 -1.85 -4.45
C ILE A 87 14.30 -0.99 -3.35
N ILE A 88 13.16 -1.40 -2.85
CA ILE A 88 12.44 -0.66 -1.81
C ILE A 88 13.05 -0.98 -0.44
N ILE A 89 13.73 -0.02 0.13
CA ILE A 89 14.42 -0.14 1.42
C ILE A 89 13.64 0.50 2.58
N ALA A 90 12.55 1.21 2.30
CA ALA A 90 11.72 1.80 3.35
C ALA A 90 10.27 1.91 2.88
N ALA A 91 9.33 1.63 3.77
CA ALA A 91 7.91 1.83 3.56
C ALA A 91 7.24 2.40 4.82
N PRO A 92 6.12 3.14 4.67
CA PRO A 92 5.49 3.79 5.80
C PRO A 92 4.75 2.83 6.73
N SER A 93 4.58 3.24 7.98
CA SER A 93 3.50 2.77 8.82
C SER A 93 2.17 3.38 8.36
N HIS A 94 1.08 2.66 8.54
CA HIS A 94 -0.25 3.05 8.10
C HIS A 94 -1.25 2.96 9.25
N ASN A 95 -1.95 4.06 9.51
CA ASN A 95 -3.12 4.09 10.38
C ASN A 95 -4.38 4.30 9.54
N MET A 96 -5.36 3.43 9.70
CA MET A 96 -6.73 3.65 9.23
C MET A 96 -7.50 4.46 10.26
N MET A 97 -8.36 5.35 9.79
CA MET A 97 -9.22 6.15 10.64
C MET A 97 -10.67 6.00 10.20
N SER A 98 -11.55 5.83 11.17
CA SER A 98 -12.99 5.92 10.99
C SER A 98 -13.60 6.85 12.04
N ALA A 99 -14.62 7.61 11.65
CA ALA A 99 -15.31 8.51 12.56
C ALA A 99 -16.80 8.53 12.29
N VAL A 100 -17.57 8.74 13.37
CA VAL A 100 -19.00 9.05 13.30
C VAL A 100 -19.19 10.43 13.91
N VAL A 101 -19.59 11.38 13.09
CA VAL A 101 -20.00 12.71 13.54
C VAL A 101 -21.50 12.69 13.79
N HIS A 102 -21.90 12.98 15.01
CA HIS A 102 -23.30 13.10 15.39
C HIS A 102 -23.81 14.53 15.17
N GLY A 103 -25.09 14.63 14.93
CA GLY A 103 -25.84 15.88 14.81
C GLY A 103 -27.20 15.74 15.50
N LYS A 104 -28.16 16.56 15.07
CA LYS A 104 -29.54 16.54 15.55
C LYS A 104 -30.45 16.79 14.39
N ALA A 105 -31.37 15.86 14.11
CA ALA A 105 -32.35 16.03 13.04
C ALA A 105 -33.33 17.12 13.35
N ALA A 106 -33.73 17.85 12.31
CA ALA A 106 -34.81 18.84 12.34
C ALA A 106 -35.37 19.03 10.92
N HIS A 107 -36.54 19.61 10.78
CA HIS A 107 -37.09 19.97 9.47
C HIS A 107 -36.35 21.19 8.90
N ALA A 108 -35.66 21.03 7.78
CA ALA A 108 -34.76 22.05 7.25
C ALA A 108 -35.43 23.37 6.87
N GLY A 109 -36.70 23.35 6.51
CA GLY A 109 -37.45 24.55 6.12
C GLY A 109 -38.41 25.12 7.21
N VAL A 110 -38.64 24.38 8.32
CA VAL A 110 -39.58 24.79 9.34
C VAL A 110 -38.91 25.24 10.63
N ALA A 111 -37.91 24.49 11.08
CA ALA A 111 -37.24 24.73 12.34
C ALA A 111 -35.74 24.29 12.27
N PRO A 112 -34.97 24.83 11.31
CA PRO A 112 -33.55 24.45 11.14
C PRO A 112 -32.69 24.77 12.38
N GLU A 113 -33.07 25.79 13.17
CA GLU A 113 -32.41 26.19 14.41
C GLU A 113 -32.48 25.13 15.52
N ASN A 114 -33.40 24.19 15.43
CA ASN A 114 -33.51 23.07 16.38
C ASN A 114 -32.63 21.90 16.03
N GLY A 115 -31.96 21.93 14.85
CA GLY A 115 -31.07 20.89 14.35
C GLY A 115 -29.58 21.21 14.49
N ILE A 116 -28.77 20.18 14.39
CA ILE A 116 -27.30 20.29 14.26
C ILE A 116 -26.92 19.45 13.05
N SER A 117 -26.43 20.08 11.98
CA SER A 117 -26.06 19.38 10.76
C SER A 117 -24.71 18.65 10.90
N ALA A 118 -24.76 17.33 10.99
CA ALA A 118 -23.56 16.49 11.04
C ALA A 118 -22.68 16.67 9.77
N ILE A 119 -23.29 16.91 8.59
CA ILE A 119 -22.55 17.19 7.35
C ILE A 119 -21.76 18.49 7.48
N ARG A 120 -22.36 19.54 8.02
CA ARG A 120 -21.64 20.82 8.22
C ARG A 120 -20.49 20.66 9.20
N VAL A 121 -20.73 19.99 10.33
CA VAL A 121 -19.69 19.72 11.34
C VAL A 121 -18.52 18.93 10.74
N ALA A 122 -18.82 17.86 10.02
CA ALA A 122 -17.79 17.05 9.35
C ALA A 122 -17.00 17.87 8.31
N ALA A 123 -17.68 18.66 7.48
CA ALA A 123 -17.03 19.50 6.47
C ALA A 123 -16.09 20.55 7.11
N GLU A 124 -16.54 21.23 8.16
CA GLU A 124 -15.71 22.20 8.90
C GLU A 124 -14.48 21.54 9.58
N ALA A 125 -14.63 20.30 10.07
CA ALA A 125 -13.52 19.55 10.62
C ALA A 125 -12.51 19.16 9.52
N ILE A 126 -12.98 18.64 8.38
CA ILE A 126 -12.13 18.22 7.27
C ILE A 126 -11.29 19.37 6.72
N VAL A 127 -11.86 20.59 6.60
CA VAL A 127 -11.11 21.77 6.14
C VAL A 127 -9.96 22.14 7.08
N LYS A 128 -10.01 21.77 8.36
CA LYS A 128 -8.94 22.01 9.35
C LYS A 128 -7.87 20.93 9.35
N MET A 129 -8.09 19.81 8.66
CA MET A 129 -7.14 18.69 8.66
C MET A 129 -5.99 18.93 7.67
N PRO A 130 -4.75 18.54 8.03
CA PRO A 130 -3.64 18.48 7.09
C PRO A 130 -3.83 17.24 6.20
N LEU A 131 -4.37 17.42 5.00
CA LEU A 131 -4.62 16.33 4.04
C LEU A 131 -3.72 16.43 2.81
N GLY A 132 -3.63 15.34 2.05
CA GLY A 132 -2.78 15.18 0.89
C GLY A 132 -1.35 14.83 1.29
N ARG A 133 -0.37 15.31 0.53
CA ARG A 133 1.06 15.16 0.86
C ARG A 133 1.47 16.25 1.84
N ILE A 134 1.66 15.87 3.08
CA ILE A 134 2.01 16.78 4.18
C ILE A 134 3.48 17.15 4.12
N ASP A 135 4.34 16.15 3.90
CA ASP A 135 5.79 16.31 3.68
C ASP A 135 6.34 15.14 2.82
N ALA A 136 7.67 15.03 2.71
CA ALA A 136 8.33 14.04 1.86
C ALA A 136 8.02 12.57 2.26
N GLU A 137 7.55 12.32 3.48
CA GLU A 137 7.36 10.98 4.01
C GLU A 137 5.99 10.76 4.66
N THR A 138 5.13 11.81 4.69
CA THR A 138 3.83 11.77 5.39
C THR A 138 2.70 12.15 4.44
N THR A 139 1.66 11.34 4.42
CA THR A 139 0.40 11.59 3.69
C THR A 139 -0.79 11.33 4.59
N ALA A 140 -1.90 12.04 4.35
CA ALA A 140 -3.19 11.74 4.95
C ALA A 140 -4.30 11.97 3.93
N ASN A 141 -5.35 11.19 4.02
CA ASN A 141 -6.51 11.30 3.14
C ASN A 141 -7.80 11.00 3.88
N ILE A 142 -8.85 11.72 3.52
CA ILE A 142 -10.24 11.33 3.79
C ILE A 142 -10.79 10.81 2.48
N GLY A 143 -10.95 9.48 2.39
CA GLY A 143 -11.35 8.80 1.17
C GLY A 143 -12.87 8.63 1.05
N ILE A 144 -13.58 8.58 2.18
CA ILE A 144 -15.01 8.30 2.20
C ILE A 144 -15.70 9.24 3.17
N ILE A 145 -16.84 9.78 2.73
CA ILE A 145 -17.80 10.50 3.56
C ILE A 145 -19.22 10.07 3.18
N ARG A 146 -20.04 9.69 4.15
CA ARG A 146 -21.43 9.28 3.94
C ARG A 146 -22.34 9.91 4.99
N GLY A 147 -23.45 10.47 4.59
CA GLY A 147 -24.41 11.06 5.54
C GLY A 147 -25.62 11.71 4.89
N GLY A 148 -26.65 11.94 5.72
CA GLY A 148 -27.94 12.47 5.31
C GLY A 148 -28.89 11.39 4.78
N THR A 149 -30.21 11.69 4.87
CA THR A 149 -31.30 10.77 4.47
C THR A 149 -32.26 11.42 3.48
N ALA A 150 -32.48 12.74 3.60
CA ALA A 150 -33.36 13.49 2.73
C ALA A 150 -32.99 14.98 2.70
N THR A 151 -33.31 15.67 1.63
CA THR A 151 -32.92 17.08 1.42
C THR A 151 -33.63 18.06 2.37
N ASN A 152 -34.80 17.69 2.89
CA ASN A 152 -35.60 18.49 3.82
C ASN A 152 -35.37 18.13 5.31
N ILE A 153 -34.39 17.28 5.62
CA ILE A 153 -34.02 16.88 6.99
C ILE A 153 -32.59 17.34 7.26
N ILE A 154 -32.37 18.04 8.37
CA ILE A 154 -31.00 18.32 8.89
C ILE A 154 -30.37 16.98 9.23
N PRO A 155 -29.20 16.62 8.65
CA PRO A 155 -28.59 15.33 8.86
C PRO A 155 -28.01 15.20 10.27
N ASP A 156 -28.39 14.13 10.96
CA ASP A 156 -27.96 13.83 12.33
C ASP A 156 -26.80 12.86 12.46
N ARG A 157 -26.30 12.37 11.32
CA ARG A 157 -25.18 11.43 11.28
C ARG A 157 -24.37 11.56 9.99
N VAL A 158 -23.06 11.56 10.16
CA VAL A 158 -22.09 11.42 9.06
C VAL A 158 -21.00 10.42 9.47
N GLU A 159 -20.65 9.55 8.56
CA GLU A 159 -19.51 8.65 8.65
C GLU A 159 -18.37 9.19 7.79
N VAL A 160 -17.17 9.13 8.33
CA VAL A 160 -15.92 9.56 7.67
C VAL A 160 -14.90 8.45 7.79
N GLU A 161 -14.26 8.08 6.68
CA GLU A 161 -13.18 7.11 6.67
C GLU A 161 -11.96 7.71 5.96
N GLY A 162 -10.78 7.43 6.52
CA GLY A 162 -9.54 7.97 6.03
C GLY A 162 -8.32 7.16 6.43
N GLU A 163 -7.16 7.63 6.01
CA GLU A 163 -5.88 7.01 6.31
C GLU A 163 -4.79 8.05 6.56
N ILE A 164 -3.80 7.66 7.31
CA ILE A 164 -2.58 8.42 7.54
C ILE A 164 -1.39 7.47 7.38
N ARG A 165 -0.40 7.87 6.59
CA ARG A 165 0.84 7.13 6.38
C ARG A 165 2.05 7.99 6.66
N SER A 166 3.07 7.42 7.32
CA SER A 166 4.35 8.09 7.50
C SER A 166 5.47 7.08 7.73
N ARG A 167 6.66 7.39 7.21
CA ARG A 167 7.89 6.67 7.57
C ARG A 167 8.48 7.11 8.90
N ASP A 168 8.02 8.24 9.47
CA ASP A 168 8.35 8.66 10.84
C ASP A 168 7.15 8.38 11.78
N GLU A 169 7.36 7.50 12.75
CA GLU A 169 6.35 7.13 13.75
C GLU A 169 5.86 8.30 14.62
N ARG A 170 6.71 9.28 14.86
CA ARG A 170 6.30 10.47 15.64
C ARG A 170 5.35 11.33 14.83
N LYS A 171 5.66 11.54 13.54
CA LYS A 171 4.78 12.27 12.61
C LYS A 171 3.46 11.52 12.40
N LEU A 172 3.50 10.21 12.24
CA LEU A 172 2.28 9.40 12.12
C LEU A 172 1.37 9.60 13.33
N ARG A 173 1.91 9.48 14.55
CA ARG A 173 1.13 9.73 15.78
C ARG A 173 0.62 11.16 15.86
N GLN A 174 1.47 12.14 15.56
CA GLN A 174 1.10 13.55 15.60
C GLN A 174 -0.06 13.86 14.63
N HIS A 175 0.02 13.43 13.38
CA HIS A 175 -1.02 13.70 12.39
C HIS A 175 -2.29 12.91 12.67
N THR A 176 -2.20 11.68 13.18
CA THR A 176 -3.37 10.94 13.66
C THR A 176 -4.10 11.70 14.77
N LEU A 177 -3.35 12.26 15.72
CA LEU A 177 -3.92 13.06 16.81
C LEU A 177 -4.57 14.35 16.27
N MET A 178 -3.88 15.09 15.40
CA MET A 178 -4.41 16.33 14.81
C MET A 178 -5.74 16.11 14.07
N ILE A 179 -5.85 15.03 13.30
CA ILE A 179 -7.08 14.68 12.57
C ILE A 179 -8.19 14.28 13.56
N THR A 180 -7.88 13.50 14.57
CA THR A 180 -8.82 13.12 15.63
C THR A 180 -9.34 14.36 16.36
N GLU A 181 -8.44 15.22 16.78
CA GLU A 181 -8.79 16.46 17.49
C GLU A 181 -9.62 17.42 16.60
N ALA A 182 -9.33 17.52 15.31
CA ALA A 182 -10.11 18.35 14.41
C ALA A 182 -11.57 17.93 14.36
N LEU A 183 -11.87 16.61 14.33
CA LEU A 183 -13.24 16.09 14.39
C LEU A 183 -13.89 16.34 15.73
N GLU A 184 -13.23 15.96 16.81
CA GLU A 184 -13.80 16.05 18.15
C GLU A 184 -14.01 17.49 18.63
N GLN A 185 -13.05 18.39 18.38
CA GLN A 185 -13.14 19.78 18.79
C GLN A 185 -14.20 20.52 17.96
N THR A 186 -14.27 20.27 16.66
CA THR A 186 -15.31 20.88 15.82
C THR A 186 -16.70 20.40 16.24
N ALA A 187 -16.88 19.11 16.52
CA ALA A 187 -18.16 18.61 17.03
C ALA A 187 -18.56 19.29 18.36
N ARG A 188 -17.62 19.41 19.32
CA ARG A 188 -17.87 20.12 20.57
C ARG A 188 -18.22 21.59 20.37
N GLN A 189 -17.60 22.30 19.42
CA GLN A 189 -17.93 23.70 19.09
C GLN A 189 -19.37 23.86 18.61
N HIS A 190 -19.91 22.84 17.96
CA HIS A 190 -21.31 22.79 17.50
C HIS A 190 -22.28 22.17 18.53
N GLY A 191 -21.85 21.90 19.76
CA GLY A 191 -22.70 21.33 20.80
C GLY A 191 -23.07 19.86 20.56
N THR A 192 -22.22 19.11 19.85
CA THR A 192 -22.39 17.69 19.56
C THR A 192 -21.10 16.91 19.79
N GLU A 193 -21.05 15.64 19.37
CA GLU A 193 -19.89 14.77 19.51
C GLU A 193 -19.47 14.14 18.19
N ALA A 194 -18.19 13.84 18.09
CA ALA A 194 -17.64 12.92 17.09
C ALA A 194 -16.95 11.76 17.80
N LYS A 195 -17.19 10.53 17.35
CA LYS A 195 -16.51 9.34 17.83
C LYS A 195 -15.50 8.92 16.79
N VAL A 196 -14.22 9.02 17.14
CA VAL A 196 -13.11 8.72 16.23
C VAL A 196 -12.40 7.45 16.70
N ARG A 197 -12.08 6.57 15.74
CA ARG A 197 -11.27 5.37 15.94
C ARG A 197 -10.12 5.41 14.95
N ALA A 198 -8.91 5.25 15.43
CA ALA A 198 -7.72 5.12 14.61
C ALA A 198 -7.03 3.80 14.96
N GLU A 199 -6.72 3.00 13.95
CA GLU A 199 -6.13 1.67 14.10
C GLU A 199 -4.91 1.52 13.22
N ARG A 200 -3.88 0.83 13.73
CA ARG A 200 -2.71 0.47 12.97
C ARG A 200 -3.07 -0.64 11.98
N ALA A 201 -2.95 -0.34 10.69
CA ALA A 201 -3.12 -1.35 9.64
C ALA A 201 -1.86 -2.21 9.48
N TYR A 202 -0.68 -1.57 9.47
CA TYR A 202 0.63 -2.22 9.47
C TYR A 202 1.74 -1.25 9.92
N ASN A 203 2.88 -1.81 10.31
CA ASN A 203 4.07 -1.05 10.66
C ASN A 203 4.93 -0.77 9.42
N GLY A 204 5.65 0.36 9.45
CA GLY A 204 6.70 0.65 8.49
C GLY A 204 7.96 -0.18 8.75
N PHE A 205 8.87 -0.16 7.80
CA PHE A 205 10.22 -0.68 7.95
C PHE A 205 11.23 0.25 7.30
N THR A 206 12.47 0.10 7.71
CA THR A 206 13.62 0.76 7.07
C THR A 206 14.78 -0.22 7.07
N LEU A 207 15.33 -0.46 5.89
CA LEU A 207 16.58 -1.18 5.63
C LEU A 207 17.62 -0.18 5.14
N THR A 208 18.88 -0.60 5.10
CA THR A 208 19.99 0.18 4.61
C THR A 208 20.76 -0.59 3.54
N GLU A 209 21.63 0.05 2.83
CA GLU A 209 22.55 -0.60 1.89
C GLU A 209 23.47 -1.65 2.57
N GLU A 210 23.64 -1.54 3.90
CA GLU A 210 24.48 -2.46 4.68
C GLU A 210 23.75 -3.76 5.05
N ASP A 211 22.43 -3.81 4.90
CA ASP A 211 21.64 -5.00 5.15
C ASP A 211 21.94 -6.09 4.11
N GLU A 212 22.12 -7.33 4.55
CA GLU A 212 22.54 -8.44 3.68
C GLU A 212 21.60 -8.63 2.50
N ILE A 213 20.28 -8.59 2.74
CA ILE A 213 19.29 -8.78 1.68
C ILE A 213 19.33 -7.67 0.64
N VAL A 214 19.61 -6.42 1.05
CA VAL A 214 19.75 -5.29 0.12
C VAL A 214 21.00 -5.46 -0.73
N ARG A 215 22.13 -5.85 -0.14
CA ARG A 215 23.36 -6.14 -0.88
C ARG A 215 23.21 -7.29 -1.87
N LEU A 216 22.47 -8.34 -1.49
CA LEU A 216 22.18 -9.47 -2.38
C LEU A 216 21.29 -9.02 -3.55
N ALA A 217 20.26 -8.22 -3.28
CA ALA A 217 19.38 -7.66 -4.31
C ALA A 217 20.15 -6.75 -5.28
N MET A 218 21.02 -5.87 -4.75
CA MET A 218 21.87 -5.01 -5.59
C MET A 218 22.75 -5.84 -6.54
N LYS A 219 23.46 -6.85 -6.00
CA LYS A 219 24.34 -7.74 -6.80
C LYS A 219 23.56 -8.49 -7.87
N ALA A 220 22.36 -8.97 -7.56
CA ALA A 220 21.52 -9.67 -8.51
C ALA A 220 21.06 -8.77 -9.67
N ILE A 221 20.70 -7.53 -9.38
CA ILE A 221 20.34 -6.53 -10.40
C ILE A 221 21.55 -6.13 -11.24
N GLU A 222 22.73 -5.92 -10.62
CA GLU A 222 23.98 -5.63 -11.32
C GLU A 222 24.39 -6.79 -12.25
N ALA A 223 24.20 -8.05 -11.83
CA ALA A 223 24.54 -9.23 -12.62
C ALA A 223 23.75 -9.32 -13.93
N VAL A 224 22.56 -8.72 -14.00
CA VAL A 224 21.77 -8.63 -15.24
C VAL A 224 22.04 -7.35 -16.04
N GLY A 225 23.05 -6.57 -15.65
CA GLY A 225 23.50 -5.38 -16.38
C GLY A 225 22.70 -4.10 -16.07
N ILE A 226 21.89 -4.11 -15.03
CA ILE A 226 21.06 -2.96 -14.62
C ILE A 226 21.71 -2.29 -13.39
N THR A 227 21.63 -0.96 -13.31
CA THR A 227 22.07 -0.22 -12.13
C THR A 227 20.98 -0.24 -11.06
N PRO A 228 21.25 -0.80 -9.87
CA PRO A 228 20.27 -0.82 -8.78
C PRO A 228 20.00 0.61 -8.25
N ARG A 229 18.75 0.85 -7.83
CA ARG A 229 18.33 2.11 -7.22
C ARG A 229 17.65 1.81 -5.88
N LEU A 230 18.16 2.39 -4.81
CA LEU A 230 17.53 2.29 -3.48
C LEU A 230 16.44 3.35 -3.37
N GLU A 231 15.21 2.92 -3.09
CA GLU A 231 14.05 3.79 -3.07
C GLU A 231 13.21 3.59 -1.80
N ALA A 232 12.46 4.63 -1.43
CA ALA A 232 11.48 4.56 -0.35
C ALA A 232 10.07 4.60 -0.94
N SER A 233 9.23 3.64 -0.55
CA SER A 233 7.83 3.60 -0.96
C SER A 233 6.96 4.59 -0.17
N GLY A 234 5.91 5.08 -0.82
CA GLY A 234 4.79 5.78 -0.19
C GLY A 234 3.67 4.85 0.24
N GLY A 235 3.65 3.61 -0.24
CA GLY A 235 2.72 2.54 0.11
C GLY A 235 3.39 1.44 0.93
N GLY A 236 2.59 0.56 1.51
CA GLY A 236 3.07 -0.68 2.12
C GLY A 236 2.68 -1.86 1.25
N SER A 237 3.33 -2.97 1.46
CA SER A 237 3.07 -4.26 0.83
C SER A 237 3.29 -5.39 1.86
N ASP A 238 3.16 -6.61 1.46
CA ASP A 238 3.35 -7.78 2.33
C ASP A 238 4.68 -7.77 3.08
N ILE A 239 5.75 -7.18 2.50
CA ILE A 239 7.05 -7.08 3.19
C ILE A 239 7.00 -6.25 4.47
N ASN A 240 6.02 -5.36 4.64
CA ASN A 240 5.81 -4.67 5.91
C ASN A 240 5.51 -5.68 7.03
N ILE A 241 4.72 -6.70 6.72
CA ILE A 241 4.34 -7.74 7.66
C ILE A 241 5.51 -8.70 7.91
N PHE A 242 6.24 -9.12 6.86
CA PHE A 242 7.44 -9.95 7.01
C PHE A 242 8.50 -9.26 7.88
N ASN A 243 8.79 -7.98 7.63
CA ASN A 243 9.72 -7.20 8.44
C ASN A 243 9.26 -7.09 9.91
N ALA A 244 7.95 -6.90 10.15
CA ALA A 244 7.39 -6.88 11.50
C ALA A 244 7.54 -8.22 12.23
N HIS A 245 7.65 -9.35 11.51
CA HIS A 245 7.93 -10.67 12.06
C HIS A 245 9.42 -11.01 12.13
N GLY A 246 10.30 -10.06 11.84
CA GLY A 246 11.76 -10.23 11.96
C GLY A 246 12.41 -10.96 10.78
N ILE A 247 11.70 -11.08 9.65
CA ILE A 247 12.26 -11.56 8.38
C ILE A 247 12.64 -10.33 7.56
N ALA A 248 13.92 -10.04 7.42
CA ALA A 248 14.39 -8.87 6.68
C ALA A 248 14.06 -8.99 5.18
N CYS A 249 13.04 -8.25 4.73
CA CYS A 249 12.54 -8.32 3.37
C CYS A 249 12.63 -6.97 2.67
N THR A 250 13.09 -7.00 1.42
CA THR A 250 13.01 -5.88 0.47
C THR A 250 12.02 -6.21 -0.66
N ASN A 251 11.59 -5.20 -1.42
CA ASN A 251 10.71 -5.36 -2.58
C ASN A 251 11.40 -4.84 -3.83
N LEU A 252 11.43 -5.64 -4.89
CA LEU A 252 12.00 -5.24 -6.18
C LEU A 252 10.89 -4.82 -7.14
N SER A 253 11.18 -3.78 -7.92
CA SER A 253 10.33 -3.46 -9.06
C SER A 253 10.42 -4.56 -10.13
N THR A 254 9.28 -4.93 -10.70
CA THR A 254 9.20 -5.93 -11.79
C THR A 254 9.23 -5.30 -13.17
N GLY A 255 9.13 -3.97 -13.28
CA GLY A 255 8.94 -3.25 -14.53
C GLY A 255 7.48 -2.90 -14.84
N MET A 256 6.54 -3.27 -13.98
CA MET A 256 5.12 -2.94 -14.16
C MET A 256 4.87 -1.45 -14.01
N MET A 257 4.12 -0.89 -14.94
CA MET A 257 3.82 0.53 -15.02
C MET A 257 2.32 0.76 -15.00
N HIS A 258 1.89 1.84 -14.37
CA HIS A 258 0.47 2.23 -14.25
C HIS A 258 -0.42 1.14 -13.62
N ALA A 259 0.14 0.37 -12.65
CA ALA A 259 -0.61 -0.62 -11.89
C ALA A 259 -1.97 -0.07 -11.40
N HIS A 260 -2.97 -0.94 -11.25
CA HIS A 260 -4.35 -0.61 -10.84
C HIS A 260 -5.15 0.24 -11.85
N THR A 261 -4.65 0.45 -13.06
CA THR A 261 -5.38 1.17 -14.13
C THR A 261 -5.52 0.33 -15.40
N THR A 262 -6.42 0.73 -16.29
CA THR A 262 -6.55 0.10 -17.62
C THR A 262 -5.41 0.47 -18.57
N GLU A 263 -4.52 1.37 -18.16
CA GLU A 263 -3.30 1.76 -18.88
C GLU A 263 -2.07 0.96 -18.41
N GLU A 264 -2.28 -0.06 -17.58
CA GLU A 264 -1.21 -0.92 -17.05
C GLU A 264 -0.48 -1.63 -18.19
N TRP A 265 0.86 -1.62 -18.10
CA TRP A 265 1.74 -2.30 -19.05
C TRP A 265 3.05 -2.74 -18.41
N ILE A 266 3.74 -3.68 -19.05
CA ILE A 266 5.07 -4.14 -18.68
C ILE A 266 5.90 -4.47 -19.91
N ALA A 267 7.20 -4.18 -19.86
CA ALA A 267 8.12 -4.60 -20.92
C ALA A 267 8.50 -6.09 -20.75
N VAL A 268 8.53 -6.82 -21.86
CA VAL A 268 9.01 -8.21 -21.88
C VAL A 268 10.44 -8.30 -21.34
N GLU A 269 11.28 -7.33 -21.67
CA GLU A 269 12.67 -7.26 -21.21
C GLU A 269 12.76 -7.14 -19.68
N ASP A 270 11.87 -6.36 -19.06
CA ASP A 270 11.84 -6.20 -17.60
C ASP A 270 11.44 -7.50 -16.89
N ILE A 271 10.46 -8.24 -17.40
CA ILE A 271 10.07 -9.55 -16.86
C ILE A 271 11.27 -10.52 -16.94
N VAL A 272 11.95 -10.55 -18.09
CA VAL A 272 13.13 -11.41 -18.29
C VAL A 272 14.26 -11.03 -17.35
N ASN A 273 14.55 -9.73 -17.19
CA ASN A 273 15.58 -9.25 -16.29
C ASN A 273 15.20 -9.53 -14.81
N CYS A 274 13.93 -9.41 -14.45
CA CYS A 274 13.42 -9.78 -13.14
C CYS A 274 13.66 -11.28 -12.86
N ALA A 275 13.28 -12.17 -13.78
CA ALA A 275 13.50 -13.61 -13.64
C ALA A 275 15.00 -13.97 -13.53
N ARG A 276 15.86 -13.32 -14.33
CA ARG A 276 17.32 -13.49 -14.25
C ARG A 276 17.89 -13.01 -12.90
N ALA A 277 17.41 -11.86 -12.39
CA ALA A 277 17.84 -11.36 -11.09
C ALA A 277 17.41 -12.30 -9.96
N VAL A 278 16.18 -12.86 -10.00
CA VAL A 278 15.75 -13.90 -9.06
C VAL A 278 16.66 -15.12 -9.12
N LEU A 279 17.04 -15.57 -10.32
CA LEU A 279 17.99 -16.67 -10.49
C LEU A 279 19.35 -16.38 -9.85
N GLU A 280 19.88 -15.15 -10.00
CA GLU A 280 21.14 -14.74 -9.37
C GLU A 280 21.01 -14.63 -7.83
N LEU A 281 19.86 -14.21 -7.31
CA LEU A 281 19.59 -14.15 -5.87
C LEU A 281 19.66 -15.51 -5.20
N ILE A 282 19.15 -16.56 -5.84
CA ILE A 282 19.05 -17.89 -5.25
C ILE A 282 20.29 -18.76 -5.48
N ARG A 283 21.20 -18.37 -6.34
CA ARG A 283 22.49 -19.03 -6.59
C ARG A 283 23.55 -18.58 -5.60
#